data_2d7cbe2644f08ba99b6e81da92d96c7b
#
_entry.id   2d7cbe2644f08ba99b6e81da92d96c7b
#
_cell.length_a   1.000
_cell.length_b   1.000
_cell.length_c   1.000
_cell.angle_alpha   90.00
_cell.angle_beta   90.00
_cell.angle_gamma   90.00
#
_symmetry.space_group_name_H-M   'P 1'
#
loop_
_entity.id
_entity.type
_entity.pdbx_description
1 polymer ?
#
loop_
_entity_poly.entity_id
_entity_poly.type
_entity_poly.pdbx_seq_one_letter_code
_entity_poly.pdbx_strand_id
1 'polypeptide(L)'
;MPLGSLRADIIINTVAEELSAITNGNFDAVHFPRSIEELHKVFPQLSEDKICDILLLVVRTMAQKESQNIELVVTAPDSFALKARATKNVVQEIIGSAQKSIIITGYSISDYVSDFINMLVSKSQSGVLVRIYINKADSQGAIDKIVRYQSKYLQVFNYTNETDKMSALHAKIISIDNARTLISSANLSYHGMAGNIELGCLIDSKKTAVQVDELFKQLTKERVFTKL
;
A
#
# COMPACT_ATOMS: atom_id res chain seq x y z
N MET A 1 -13.10 40.44 8.30
CA MET A 1 -13.69 39.67 7.17
C MET A 1 -13.27 38.22 7.31
N PRO A 2 -14.11 37.23 6.95
CA PRO A 2 -13.69 35.83 6.96
C PRO A 2 -12.55 35.61 5.94
N LEU A 3 -11.68 34.65 6.24
CA LEU A 3 -10.58 34.26 5.34
C LEU A 3 -11.15 33.75 4.01
N GLY A 4 -10.84 34.43 2.91
CA GLY A 4 -11.25 33.98 1.58
C GLY A 4 -10.47 32.71 1.14
N SER A 5 -11.09 31.82 0.34
CA SER A 5 -10.49 30.57 -0.11
C SER A 5 -9.10 30.75 -0.73
N LEU A 6 -8.94 31.74 -1.63
CA LEU A 6 -7.64 32.01 -2.29
C LEU A 6 -6.52 32.35 -1.30
N ARG A 7 -6.81 33.12 -0.24
CA ARG A 7 -5.82 33.45 0.78
C ARG A 7 -5.49 32.26 1.68
N ALA A 8 -6.49 31.42 1.97
CA ALA A 8 -6.27 30.18 2.69
C ALA A 8 -5.36 29.23 1.87
N ASP A 9 -5.60 29.11 0.57
CA ASP A 9 -4.79 28.29 -0.33
C ASP A 9 -3.34 28.77 -0.41
N ILE A 10 -3.11 30.10 -0.46
CA ILE A 10 -1.75 30.65 -0.43
C ILE A 10 -1.02 30.27 0.86
N ILE A 11 -1.66 30.45 2.02
CA ILE A 11 -1.05 30.08 3.30
C ILE A 11 -0.75 28.58 3.36
N ILE A 12 -1.72 27.74 3.00
CA ILE A 12 -1.58 26.27 3.03
C ILE A 12 -0.43 25.83 2.12
N ASN A 13 -0.35 26.37 0.90
CA ASN A 13 0.72 26.04 -0.04
C ASN A 13 2.09 26.50 0.47
N THR A 14 2.18 27.70 1.05
CA THR A 14 3.44 28.20 1.61
C THR A 14 3.90 27.33 2.78
N VAL A 15 2.99 26.94 3.69
CA VAL A 15 3.29 26.01 4.79
C VAL A 15 3.73 24.64 4.23
N ALA A 16 3.08 24.13 3.20
CA ALA A 16 3.44 22.85 2.60
C ALA A 16 4.84 22.86 1.98
N GLU A 17 5.20 23.94 1.29
CA GLU A 17 6.54 24.13 0.72
C GLU A 17 7.63 24.15 1.80
N GLU A 18 7.44 24.97 2.86
CA GLU A 18 8.40 25.05 3.95
C GLU A 18 8.47 23.76 4.76
N LEU A 19 7.32 23.10 4.99
CA LEU A 19 7.26 21.80 5.67
C LEU A 19 8.01 20.70 4.90
N SER A 20 7.94 20.70 3.57
CA SER A 20 8.63 19.72 2.73
C SER A 20 10.16 19.80 2.80
N ALA A 21 10.70 20.95 3.20
CA ALA A 21 12.14 21.16 3.38
C ALA A 21 12.66 20.65 4.74
N ILE A 22 11.77 20.29 5.66
CA ILE A 22 12.13 19.83 7.00
C ILE A 22 12.28 18.31 7.01
N THR A 23 13.50 17.81 7.17
CA THR A 23 13.82 16.37 7.14
C THR A 23 13.89 15.73 8.52
N ASN A 24 14.01 16.51 9.60
CA ASN A 24 14.29 16.03 10.95
C ASN A 24 13.05 15.96 11.87
N GLY A 25 11.87 16.30 11.37
CA GLY A 25 10.62 16.30 12.15
C GLY A 25 10.54 17.39 13.25
N ASN A 26 11.46 18.32 13.29
CA ASN A 26 11.41 19.46 14.23
C ASN A 26 10.59 20.60 13.62
N PHE A 27 9.35 20.75 14.07
CA PHE A 27 8.40 21.74 13.57
C PHE A 27 8.40 23.00 14.45
N ASP A 28 9.51 23.73 14.43
CA ASP A 28 9.64 25.01 15.15
C ASP A 28 9.26 26.17 14.24
N ALA A 29 8.61 27.21 14.79
CA ALA A 29 8.12 28.38 14.01
C ALA A 29 9.23 29.06 13.19
N VAL A 30 10.47 29.01 13.68
CA VAL A 30 11.64 29.60 12.99
C VAL A 30 11.90 29.00 11.60
N HIS A 31 11.40 27.82 11.31
CA HIS A 31 11.54 27.15 10.01
C HIS A 31 10.48 27.60 8.98
N PHE A 32 9.54 28.48 9.37
CA PHE A 32 8.41 28.88 8.55
C PHE A 32 8.29 30.40 8.36
N PRO A 33 9.35 31.12 7.98
CA PRO A 33 9.35 32.58 7.95
C PRO A 33 8.34 33.15 6.94
N ARG A 34 8.18 32.51 5.77
CA ARG A 34 7.21 32.97 4.75
C ARG A 34 5.78 32.73 5.20
N SER A 35 5.52 31.61 5.85
CA SER A 35 4.19 31.31 6.39
C SER A 35 3.77 32.28 7.49
N ILE A 36 4.70 32.69 8.37
CA ILE A 36 4.47 33.72 9.38
C ILE A 36 4.12 35.06 8.71
N GLU A 37 4.87 35.47 7.69
CA GLU A 37 4.59 36.69 6.94
C GLU A 37 3.20 36.68 6.30
N GLU A 38 2.81 35.59 5.65
CA GLU A 38 1.48 35.43 5.05
C GLU A 38 0.36 35.47 6.10
N LEU A 39 0.57 34.82 7.26
CA LEU A 39 -0.37 34.85 8.37
C LEU A 39 -0.52 36.28 8.94
N HIS A 40 0.56 37.04 9.08
CA HIS A 40 0.50 38.45 9.51
C HIS A 40 -0.28 39.34 8.53
N LYS A 41 -0.14 39.15 7.22
CA LYS A 41 -0.92 39.86 6.21
C LYS A 41 -2.43 39.63 6.36
N VAL A 42 -2.81 38.47 6.82
CA VAL A 42 -4.22 38.09 6.98
C VAL A 42 -4.76 38.43 8.36
N PHE A 43 -3.94 38.32 9.40
CA PHE A 43 -4.31 38.56 10.79
C PHE A 43 -3.44 39.62 11.45
N PRO A 44 -3.42 40.88 10.92
CA PRO A 44 -2.53 41.93 11.41
C PRO A 44 -2.79 42.35 12.87
N GLN A 45 -3.95 41.98 13.42
CA GLN A 45 -4.35 42.28 14.80
C GLN A 45 -3.84 41.24 15.82
N LEU A 46 -3.28 40.11 15.38
CA LEU A 46 -2.76 39.06 16.28
C LEU A 46 -1.31 39.36 16.65
N SER A 47 -0.95 39.03 17.89
CA SER A 47 0.45 39.05 18.33
C SER A 47 1.24 37.92 17.65
N GLU A 48 2.56 38.11 17.60
CA GLU A 48 3.49 37.13 17.00
C GLU A 48 3.35 35.73 17.63
N ASP A 49 3.21 35.64 18.96
CA ASP A 49 2.99 34.37 19.65
C ASP A 49 1.73 33.65 19.16
N LYS A 50 0.63 34.38 18.97
CA LYS A 50 -0.62 33.79 18.44
C LYS A 50 -0.53 33.35 16.99
N ILE A 51 0.22 34.09 16.17
CA ILE A 51 0.52 33.69 14.80
C ILE A 51 1.33 32.40 14.80
N CYS A 52 2.34 32.30 15.66
CA CYS A 52 3.14 31.07 15.81
C CYS A 52 2.28 29.88 16.28
N ASP A 53 1.37 30.08 17.24
CA ASP A 53 0.47 29.04 17.72
C ASP A 53 -0.45 28.51 16.59
N ILE A 54 -1.03 29.42 15.80
CA ILE A 54 -1.86 29.07 14.65
C ILE A 54 -1.03 28.29 13.62
N LEU A 55 0.16 28.79 13.29
CA LEU A 55 1.06 28.14 12.37
C LEU A 55 1.40 26.72 12.81
N LEU A 56 1.82 26.55 14.07
CA LEU A 56 2.18 25.23 14.60
C LEU A 56 0.99 24.26 14.61
N LEU A 57 -0.23 24.74 14.85
CA LEU A 57 -1.44 23.93 14.74
C LEU A 57 -1.65 23.46 13.28
N VAL A 58 -1.50 24.36 12.30
CA VAL A 58 -1.61 24.03 10.87
C VAL A 58 -0.53 23.02 10.47
N VAL A 59 0.73 23.30 10.82
CA VAL A 59 1.88 22.43 10.51
C VAL A 59 1.70 21.02 11.09
N ARG A 60 1.31 20.93 12.37
CA ARG A 60 1.05 19.63 13.02
C ARG A 60 -0.10 18.89 12.36
N THR A 61 -1.17 19.58 11.99
CA THR A 61 -2.31 18.98 11.29
C THR A 61 -1.89 18.45 9.91
N MET A 62 -1.08 19.20 9.17
CA MET A 62 -0.56 18.79 7.86
C MET A 62 0.44 17.64 7.98
N ALA A 63 1.32 17.69 8.97
CA ALA A 63 2.30 16.62 9.23
C ALA A 63 1.64 15.31 9.70
N GLN A 64 0.50 15.38 10.39
CA GLN A 64 -0.28 14.20 10.78
C GLN A 64 -1.07 13.61 9.62
N LYS A 65 -1.29 14.36 8.55
CA LYS A 65 -1.93 13.85 7.35
C LYS A 65 -0.95 12.90 6.69
N GLU A 66 -1.11 11.59 6.93
CA GLU A 66 -0.33 10.57 6.21
C GLU A 66 -0.43 10.88 4.71
N SER A 67 0.69 11.13 4.07
CA SER A 67 0.74 11.26 2.62
C SER A 67 0.38 9.91 2.02
N GLN A 68 -0.85 9.76 1.59
CA GLN A 68 -1.26 8.60 0.81
C GLN A 68 -0.86 8.86 -0.63
N ASN A 69 0.14 8.16 -1.12
CA ASN A 69 0.43 8.14 -2.54
C ASN A 69 -0.32 6.97 -3.18
N ILE A 70 -1.13 7.27 -4.19
CA ILE A 70 -1.87 6.27 -4.97
C ILE A 70 -1.40 6.37 -6.41
N GLU A 71 -0.85 5.27 -6.91
CA GLU A 71 -0.32 5.16 -8.26
C GLU A 71 -1.11 4.11 -9.05
N LEU A 72 -1.55 4.47 -10.26
CA LEU A 72 -2.23 3.55 -11.16
C LEU A 72 -1.23 2.55 -11.75
N VAL A 73 -1.61 1.28 -11.74
CA VAL A 73 -0.83 0.16 -12.26
C VAL A 73 -1.64 -0.58 -13.30
N VAL A 74 -1.03 -0.93 -14.43
CA VAL A 74 -1.73 -1.49 -15.59
C VAL A 74 -1.05 -2.77 -16.08
N THR A 75 -1.81 -3.80 -16.38
CA THR A 75 -1.40 -4.87 -17.29
C THR A 75 -2.04 -4.62 -18.65
N ALA A 76 -1.29 -4.75 -19.71
CA ALA A 76 -1.80 -4.73 -21.07
C ALA A 76 -0.83 -5.50 -21.98
N PRO A 77 -1.30 -6.04 -23.13
CA PRO A 77 -0.43 -6.59 -24.13
C PRO A 77 0.65 -5.59 -24.58
N ASP A 78 1.85 -6.06 -24.85
CA ASP A 78 3.01 -5.22 -25.23
C ASP A 78 2.77 -4.36 -26.48
N SER A 79 1.77 -4.72 -27.29
CA SER A 79 1.34 -3.95 -28.46
C SER A 79 0.70 -2.59 -28.12
N PHE A 80 0.31 -2.38 -26.86
CA PHE A 80 -0.26 -1.11 -26.40
C PHE A 80 0.82 -0.26 -25.73
N ALA A 81 1.17 0.87 -26.33
CA ALA A 81 2.12 1.83 -25.77
C ALA A 81 1.47 2.68 -24.65
N LEU A 82 1.28 2.10 -23.48
CA LEU A 82 0.66 2.79 -22.34
C LEU A 82 1.71 3.51 -21.49
N LYS A 83 1.42 4.77 -21.11
CA LYS A 83 2.23 5.55 -20.16
C LYS A 83 1.80 5.24 -18.72
N ALA A 84 1.95 3.98 -18.30
CA ALA A 84 1.63 3.54 -16.95
C ALA A 84 2.62 2.48 -16.48
N ARG A 85 2.75 2.31 -15.17
CA ARG A 85 3.61 1.25 -14.63
C ARG A 85 2.99 -0.12 -14.88
N ALA A 86 3.79 -1.05 -15.40
CA ALA A 86 3.35 -2.41 -15.64
C ALA A 86 3.17 -3.18 -14.31
N THR A 87 2.03 -3.86 -14.15
CA THR A 87 1.70 -4.67 -12.96
C THR A 87 2.84 -5.64 -12.60
N LYS A 88 3.39 -6.36 -13.58
CA LYS A 88 4.49 -7.30 -13.38
C LYS A 88 5.70 -6.66 -12.71
N ASN A 89 6.10 -5.48 -13.17
CA ASN A 89 7.27 -4.76 -12.63
C ASN A 89 7.00 -4.28 -11.20
N VAL A 90 5.79 -3.79 -10.93
CA VAL A 90 5.37 -3.37 -9.59
C VAL A 90 5.35 -4.55 -8.63
N VAL A 91 4.82 -5.70 -9.05
CA VAL A 91 4.83 -6.93 -8.23
C VAL A 91 6.28 -7.34 -7.88
N GLN A 92 7.19 -7.34 -8.85
CA GLN A 92 8.61 -7.64 -8.62
C GLN A 92 9.24 -6.66 -7.63
N GLU A 93 9.02 -5.36 -7.82
CA GLU A 93 9.55 -4.31 -6.96
C GLU A 93 9.06 -4.46 -5.52
N ILE A 94 7.74 -4.54 -5.30
CA ILE A 94 7.20 -4.57 -3.94
C ILE A 94 7.59 -5.86 -3.21
N ILE A 95 7.57 -7.03 -3.85
CA ILE A 95 8.06 -8.27 -3.23
C ILE A 95 9.55 -8.14 -2.95
N GLY A 96 10.34 -7.62 -3.89
CA GLY A 96 11.77 -7.44 -3.74
C GLY A 96 12.17 -6.47 -2.62
N SER A 97 11.37 -5.42 -2.38
CA SER A 97 11.63 -4.42 -1.34
C SER A 97 11.19 -4.83 0.07
N ALA A 98 10.33 -5.85 0.21
CA ALA A 98 9.80 -6.27 1.50
C ALA A 98 10.90 -6.73 2.48
N GLN A 99 10.82 -6.25 3.74
CA GLN A 99 11.81 -6.53 4.79
C GLN A 99 11.24 -7.20 6.04
N LYS A 100 9.93 -7.07 6.30
CA LYS A 100 9.29 -7.58 7.52
C LYS A 100 8.20 -8.59 7.22
N SER A 101 7.28 -8.27 6.30
CA SER A 101 6.12 -9.11 6.03
C SER A 101 5.58 -8.94 4.61
N ILE A 102 5.01 -10.02 4.08
CA ILE A 102 4.27 -10.03 2.82
C ILE A 102 2.94 -10.75 3.06
N ILE A 103 1.84 -10.14 2.65
CA ILE A 103 0.55 -10.78 2.46
C ILE A 103 0.28 -10.81 0.97
N ILE A 104 -0.07 -11.96 0.45
CA ILE A 104 -0.43 -12.13 -0.95
C ILE A 104 -1.67 -12.99 -1.08
N THR A 105 -2.59 -12.61 -1.95
CA THR A 105 -3.77 -13.41 -2.27
C THR A 105 -3.69 -13.91 -3.70
N GLY A 106 -4.12 -15.13 -3.94
CA GLY A 106 -4.15 -15.73 -5.27
C GLY A 106 -5.41 -16.54 -5.48
N TYR A 107 -6.33 -16.04 -6.35
CA TYR A 107 -7.44 -16.86 -6.83
C TYR A 107 -6.91 -17.94 -7.79
N SER A 108 -6.10 -17.54 -8.76
CA SER A 108 -5.41 -18.43 -9.68
C SER A 108 -3.92 -18.09 -9.73
N ILE A 109 -3.08 -19.07 -9.41
CA ILE A 109 -1.62 -18.97 -9.48
C ILE A 109 -1.14 -20.00 -10.50
N SER A 110 -0.51 -19.56 -11.56
CA SER A 110 0.03 -20.43 -12.61
C SER A 110 1.55 -20.54 -12.55
N ASP A 111 2.10 -21.55 -13.22
CA ASP A 111 3.56 -21.74 -13.33
C ASP A 111 4.28 -20.56 -14.03
N TYR A 112 3.55 -19.71 -14.77
CA TYR A 112 4.09 -18.50 -15.37
C TYR A 112 4.72 -17.55 -14.32
N VAL A 113 4.23 -17.57 -13.08
CA VAL A 113 4.74 -16.73 -11.99
C VAL A 113 5.74 -17.46 -11.09
N SER A 114 6.41 -18.51 -11.58
CA SER A 114 7.43 -19.26 -10.82
C SER A 114 8.49 -18.35 -10.23
N ASP A 115 8.89 -17.29 -10.94
CA ASP A 115 9.87 -16.31 -10.44
C ASP A 115 9.35 -15.59 -9.21
N PHE A 116 8.08 -15.21 -9.16
CA PHE A 116 7.49 -14.58 -7.97
C PHE A 116 7.41 -15.55 -6.80
N ILE A 117 7.11 -16.85 -7.07
CA ILE A 117 7.12 -17.90 -6.05
C ILE A 117 8.54 -18.04 -5.48
N ASN A 118 9.55 -18.10 -6.32
CA ASN A 118 10.95 -18.18 -5.91
C ASN A 118 11.36 -16.96 -5.07
N MET A 119 10.91 -15.76 -5.45
CA MET A 119 11.14 -14.53 -4.66
C MET A 119 10.49 -14.63 -3.27
N LEU A 120 9.24 -15.11 -3.17
CA LEU A 120 8.54 -15.28 -1.89
C LEU A 120 9.25 -16.29 -0.99
N VAL A 121 9.70 -17.42 -1.55
CA VAL A 121 10.49 -18.43 -0.83
C VAL A 121 11.81 -17.83 -0.33
N SER A 122 12.56 -17.14 -1.19
CA SER A 122 13.81 -16.47 -0.82
C SER A 122 13.60 -15.44 0.29
N LYS A 123 12.53 -14.63 0.21
CA LYS A 123 12.17 -13.66 1.26
C LYS A 123 11.89 -14.36 2.59
N SER A 124 11.15 -15.47 2.58
CA SER A 124 10.87 -16.23 3.79
C SER A 124 12.14 -16.82 4.42
N GLN A 125 13.08 -17.30 3.60
CA GLN A 125 14.38 -17.80 4.03
C GLN A 125 15.26 -16.70 4.64
N SER A 126 15.06 -15.44 4.20
CA SER A 126 15.72 -14.26 4.78
C SER A 126 15.02 -13.71 6.02
N GLY A 127 13.98 -14.39 6.54
CA GLY A 127 13.30 -14.01 7.77
C GLY A 127 12.09 -13.07 7.59
N VAL A 128 11.67 -12.78 6.35
CA VAL A 128 10.44 -12.04 6.07
C VAL A 128 9.24 -12.97 6.28
N LEU A 129 8.23 -12.53 7.03
CA LEU A 129 7.00 -13.30 7.25
C LEU A 129 6.11 -13.25 6.00
N VAL A 130 6.04 -14.33 5.25
CA VAL A 130 5.23 -14.47 4.04
C VAL A 130 3.96 -15.25 4.35
N ARG A 131 2.79 -14.64 4.12
CA ARG A 131 1.47 -15.25 4.25
C ARG A 131 0.77 -15.25 2.90
N ILE A 132 0.44 -16.44 2.42
CA ILE A 132 -0.17 -16.67 1.11
C ILE A 132 -1.58 -17.19 1.35
N TYR A 133 -2.59 -16.48 0.86
CA TYR A 133 -3.99 -16.84 0.94
C TYR A 133 -4.47 -17.25 -0.45
N ILE A 134 -5.03 -18.45 -0.57
CA ILE A 134 -5.37 -19.06 -1.85
C ILE A 134 -6.74 -19.71 -1.85
N ASN A 135 -7.24 -19.96 -3.06
CA ASN A 135 -8.29 -20.92 -3.31
C ASN A 135 -7.66 -22.18 -3.94
N LYS A 136 -7.46 -23.24 -3.16
CA LYS A 136 -6.68 -24.43 -3.56
C LYS A 136 -7.20 -25.09 -4.83
N ALA A 137 -8.53 -25.07 -5.05
CA ALA A 137 -9.13 -25.72 -6.21
C ALA A 137 -8.61 -25.16 -7.55
N ASP A 138 -8.19 -23.89 -7.58
CA ASP A 138 -7.84 -23.17 -8.82
C ASP A 138 -6.31 -23.06 -9.07
N SER A 139 -5.47 -23.61 -8.18
CA SER A 139 -4.02 -23.31 -8.18
C SER A 139 -3.12 -24.50 -7.83
N GLN A 140 -3.57 -25.75 -8.03
CA GLN A 140 -2.98 -26.94 -7.40
C GLN A 140 -1.48 -27.13 -7.68
N GLY A 141 -1.01 -27.02 -8.92
CA GLY A 141 0.40 -27.27 -9.28
C GLY A 141 1.40 -26.28 -8.68
N ALA A 142 1.05 -24.99 -8.67
CA ALA A 142 1.90 -23.93 -8.11
C ALA A 142 1.92 -24.00 -6.57
N ILE A 143 0.79 -24.37 -5.96
CA ILE A 143 0.65 -24.49 -4.50
C ILE A 143 1.52 -25.62 -3.97
N ASP A 144 1.54 -26.78 -4.63
CA ASP A 144 2.33 -27.94 -4.20
C ASP A 144 3.83 -27.61 -4.14
N LYS A 145 4.31 -26.71 -5.01
CA LYS A 145 5.68 -26.20 -4.93
C LYS A 145 5.90 -25.33 -3.69
N ILE A 146 4.98 -24.41 -3.41
CA ILE A 146 5.08 -23.46 -2.28
C ILE A 146 5.00 -24.22 -0.93
N VAL A 147 4.08 -25.15 -0.82
CA VAL A 147 3.82 -25.94 0.41
C VAL A 147 5.07 -26.69 0.88
N ARG A 148 5.93 -27.14 -0.04
CA ARG A 148 7.21 -27.79 0.30
C ARG A 148 8.18 -26.89 1.07
N TYR A 149 8.04 -25.57 0.97
CA TYR A 149 8.87 -24.57 1.65
C TYR A 149 8.20 -23.97 2.88
N GLN A 150 7.06 -24.54 3.32
CA GLN A 150 6.37 -24.02 4.50
C GLN A 150 7.28 -24.04 5.74
N SER A 151 7.19 -22.97 6.50
CA SER A 151 7.98 -22.75 7.72
C SER A 151 7.25 -21.78 8.65
N LYS A 152 7.90 -21.36 9.73
CA LYS A 152 7.37 -20.25 10.55
C LYS A 152 7.29 -18.92 9.77
N TYR A 153 8.12 -18.75 8.75
CA TYR A 153 8.18 -17.53 7.93
C TYR A 153 7.45 -17.67 6.57
N LEU A 154 7.09 -18.88 6.13
CA LEU A 154 6.25 -19.11 4.95
C LEU A 154 5.01 -19.87 5.34
N GLN A 155 3.88 -19.23 5.30
CA GLN A 155 2.60 -19.81 5.71
C GLN A 155 1.61 -19.73 4.54
N VAL A 156 0.95 -20.83 4.25
CA VAL A 156 -0.06 -20.92 3.20
C VAL A 156 -1.40 -21.23 3.86
N PHE A 157 -2.41 -20.44 3.49
CA PHE A 157 -3.76 -20.54 4.01
C PHE A 157 -4.72 -20.80 2.85
N ASN A 158 -5.56 -21.81 3.00
CA ASN A 158 -6.58 -22.16 2.02
C ASN A 158 -7.94 -21.62 2.46
N TYR A 159 -8.69 -21.09 1.51
CA TYR A 159 -10.09 -20.74 1.71
C TYR A 159 -10.93 -22.01 1.96
N THR A 160 -11.69 -22.03 3.04
CA THR A 160 -12.40 -23.24 3.52
C THR A 160 -13.84 -22.97 3.94
N ASN A 161 -14.43 -21.84 3.54
CA ASN A 161 -15.82 -21.56 3.90
C ASN A 161 -16.77 -22.52 3.18
N GLU A 162 -17.29 -23.50 3.91
CA GLU A 162 -18.23 -24.51 3.40
C GLU A 162 -19.71 -24.07 3.45
N THR A 163 -19.98 -22.96 4.16
CA THR A 163 -21.36 -22.50 4.38
C THR A 163 -21.99 -21.85 3.15
N ASP A 164 -21.17 -21.33 2.25
CA ASP A 164 -21.61 -20.77 0.98
C ASP A 164 -20.73 -21.25 -0.18
N LYS A 165 -21.26 -22.21 -0.95
CA LYS A 165 -20.56 -22.81 -2.10
C LYS A 165 -20.34 -21.82 -3.27
N MET A 166 -21.00 -20.66 -3.26
CA MET A 166 -20.84 -19.61 -4.27
C MET A 166 -19.75 -18.61 -3.90
N SER A 167 -19.33 -18.59 -2.64
CA SER A 167 -18.26 -17.68 -2.19
C SER A 167 -16.88 -18.24 -2.45
N ALA A 168 -15.94 -17.36 -2.80
CA ALA A 168 -14.55 -17.70 -3.06
C ALA A 168 -13.61 -16.55 -2.69
N LEU A 169 -12.35 -16.85 -2.43
CA LEU A 169 -11.33 -15.82 -2.38
C LEU A 169 -11.07 -15.28 -3.80
N HIS A 170 -11.60 -14.10 -4.12
CA HIS A 170 -11.38 -13.47 -5.43
C HIS A 170 -10.57 -12.17 -5.35
N ALA A 171 -10.11 -11.79 -4.16
CA ALA A 171 -9.22 -10.64 -3.97
C ALA A 171 -7.84 -10.87 -4.60
N LYS A 172 -7.27 -9.84 -5.23
CA LYS A 172 -5.91 -9.82 -5.77
C LYS A 172 -5.14 -8.70 -5.09
N ILE A 173 -4.46 -9.06 -4.01
CA ILE A 173 -3.80 -8.12 -3.11
C ILE A 173 -2.37 -8.60 -2.86
N ILE A 174 -1.44 -7.65 -2.85
CA ILE A 174 -0.10 -7.83 -2.30
C ILE A 174 0.13 -6.67 -1.33
N SER A 175 0.33 -6.96 -0.06
CA SER A 175 0.63 -5.96 0.97
C SER A 175 1.95 -6.29 1.66
N ILE A 176 2.82 -5.29 1.82
CA ILE A 176 4.15 -5.47 2.40
C ILE A 176 4.38 -4.54 3.58
N ASP A 177 5.05 -5.07 4.60
CA ASP A 177 5.66 -4.34 5.72
C ASP A 177 4.70 -3.42 6.50
N ASN A 178 3.39 -3.64 6.37
CA ASN A 178 2.35 -2.72 6.84
C ASN A 178 2.53 -1.28 6.32
N ALA A 179 3.01 -1.13 5.09
CA ALA A 179 3.36 0.17 4.51
C ALA A 179 2.75 0.38 3.11
N ARG A 180 2.84 -0.64 2.24
CA ARG A 180 2.42 -0.53 0.84
C ARG A 180 1.46 -1.67 0.49
N THR A 181 0.45 -1.37 -0.33
CA THR A 181 -0.54 -2.35 -0.78
C THR A 181 -0.82 -2.17 -2.27
N LEU A 182 -0.64 -3.23 -3.04
CA LEU A 182 -1.16 -3.33 -4.40
C LEU A 182 -2.53 -4.01 -4.35
N ILE A 183 -3.54 -3.35 -4.89
CA ILE A 183 -4.87 -3.92 -5.15
C ILE A 183 -5.07 -3.91 -6.66
N SER A 184 -5.42 -5.04 -7.25
CA SER A 184 -5.54 -5.16 -8.70
C SER A 184 -6.69 -6.09 -9.10
N SER A 185 -7.07 -6.04 -10.37
CA SER A 185 -7.90 -7.07 -11.00
C SER A 185 -7.08 -8.27 -11.49
N ALA A 186 -5.77 -8.13 -11.60
CA ALA A 186 -4.85 -9.10 -12.18
C ALA A 186 -4.62 -10.33 -11.29
N ASN A 187 -4.90 -11.52 -11.81
CA ASN A 187 -4.47 -12.77 -11.18
C ASN A 187 -2.96 -12.98 -11.32
N LEU A 188 -2.38 -13.84 -10.45
CA LEU A 188 -0.99 -14.28 -10.54
C LEU A 188 -0.82 -15.36 -11.63
N SER A 189 -1.08 -14.98 -12.88
CA SER A 189 -1.07 -15.84 -14.06
C SER A 189 -0.54 -15.06 -15.27
N TYR A 190 -0.29 -15.76 -16.38
CA TYR A 190 0.09 -15.12 -17.64
C TYR A 190 -0.93 -14.03 -18.05
N HIS A 191 -2.21 -14.38 -18.03
CA HIS A 191 -3.26 -13.43 -18.44
C HIS A 191 -3.29 -12.18 -17.56
N GLY A 192 -3.18 -12.35 -16.25
CA GLY A 192 -3.17 -11.23 -15.32
C GLY A 192 -1.89 -10.38 -15.36
N MET A 193 -0.74 -10.97 -15.74
CA MET A 193 0.55 -10.27 -15.74
C MET A 193 0.97 -9.73 -17.11
N ALA A 194 0.40 -10.23 -18.22
CA ALA A 194 0.81 -9.86 -19.57
C ALA A 194 -0.31 -9.92 -20.65
N GLY A 195 -1.30 -10.81 -20.50
CA GLY A 195 -2.23 -11.12 -21.59
C GLY A 195 -3.48 -10.25 -21.65
N ASN A 196 -4.03 -9.88 -20.50
CA ASN A 196 -5.27 -9.10 -20.40
C ASN A 196 -4.99 -7.60 -20.24
N ILE A 197 -6.07 -6.80 -20.37
CA ILE A 197 -6.08 -5.44 -19.82
C ILE A 197 -6.57 -5.54 -18.37
N GLU A 198 -5.68 -5.24 -17.41
CA GLU A 198 -5.97 -5.24 -15.98
C GLU A 198 -5.58 -3.91 -15.36
N LEU A 199 -6.31 -3.48 -14.36
CA LEU A 199 -6.05 -2.24 -13.63
C LEU A 199 -5.87 -2.51 -12.15
N GLY A 200 -5.00 -1.73 -11.54
CA GLY A 200 -4.76 -1.77 -10.11
C GLY A 200 -4.25 -0.44 -9.58
N CYS A 201 -4.18 -0.35 -8.28
CA CYS A 201 -3.61 0.79 -7.56
C CYS A 201 -2.54 0.30 -6.60
N LEU A 202 -1.34 0.88 -6.69
CA LEU A 202 -0.33 0.80 -5.65
C LEU A 202 -0.58 1.94 -4.67
N ILE A 203 -0.77 1.59 -3.41
CA ILE A 203 -1.15 2.51 -2.33
C ILE A 203 -0.02 2.52 -1.30
N ASP A 204 0.68 3.64 -1.19
CA ASP A 204 1.63 3.89 -0.11
C ASP A 204 0.85 4.47 1.07
N SER A 205 0.38 3.60 1.97
CA SER A 205 -0.40 3.98 3.14
C SER A 205 -0.27 2.91 4.23
N LYS A 206 0.33 3.29 5.36
CA LYS A 206 0.40 2.44 6.56
C LYS A 206 -1.01 2.03 7.03
N LYS A 207 -1.94 2.98 7.04
CA LYS A 207 -3.33 2.73 7.47
C LYS A 207 -3.98 1.62 6.63
N THR A 208 -3.90 1.73 5.30
CA THR A 208 -4.46 0.73 4.38
C THR A 208 -3.78 -0.63 4.53
N ALA A 209 -2.46 -0.66 4.64
CA ALA A 209 -1.72 -1.91 4.77
C ALA A 209 -2.01 -2.62 6.10
N VAL A 210 -2.17 -1.87 7.20
CA VAL A 210 -2.58 -2.42 8.50
C VAL A 210 -4.01 -2.95 8.45
N GLN A 211 -4.95 -2.25 7.81
CA GLN A 211 -6.32 -2.74 7.63
C GLN A 211 -6.36 -4.07 6.86
N VAL A 212 -5.53 -4.23 5.81
CA VAL A 212 -5.41 -5.51 5.09
C VAL A 212 -4.87 -6.61 6.02
N ASP A 213 -3.83 -6.33 6.79
CA ASP A 213 -3.26 -7.29 7.74
C ASP A 213 -4.28 -7.73 8.80
N GLU A 214 -5.00 -6.80 9.39
CA GLU A 214 -6.03 -7.05 10.38
C GLU A 214 -7.20 -7.87 9.80
N LEU A 215 -7.65 -7.53 8.59
CA LEU A 215 -8.70 -8.26 7.90
C LEU A 215 -8.34 -9.74 7.72
N PHE A 216 -7.17 -10.03 7.17
CA PHE A 216 -6.75 -11.42 6.94
C PHE A 216 -6.47 -12.18 8.24
N LYS A 217 -6.00 -11.50 9.30
CA LYS A 217 -5.90 -12.08 10.64
C LYS A 217 -7.28 -12.46 11.19
N GLN A 218 -8.26 -11.56 11.05
CA GLN A 218 -9.63 -11.82 11.50
C GLN A 218 -10.25 -12.99 10.74
N LEU A 219 -10.19 -13.00 9.41
CA LEU A 219 -10.71 -14.10 8.57
C LEU A 219 -10.06 -15.44 8.92
N THR A 220 -8.77 -15.43 9.26
CA THR A 220 -8.07 -16.65 9.71
C THR A 220 -8.56 -17.09 11.10
N LYS A 221 -8.79 -16.15 12.04
CA LYS A 221 -9.33 -16.45 13.37
C LYS A 221 -10.74 -17.03 13.29
N GLU A 222 -11.56 -16.53 12.37
CA GLU A 222 -12.93 -16.99 12.09
C GLU A 222 -12.99 -18.28 11.26
N ARG A 223 -11.83 -18.88 10.96
CA ARG A 223 -11.68 -20.13 10.18
C ARG A 223 -12.22 -20.04 8.75
N VAL A 224 -12.35 -18.84 8.19
CA VAL A 224 -12.60 -18.64 6.76
C VAL A 224 -11.40 -19.14 5.95
N PHE A 225 -10.21 -19.02 6.53
CA PHE A 225 -8.97 -19.58 6.01
C PHE A 225 -8.37 -20.56 7.02
N THR A 226 -7.93 -21.73 6.53
CA THR A 226 -7.20 -22.71 7.32
C THR A 226 -5.77 -22.85 6.79
N LYS A 227 -4.81 -22.99 7.70
CA LYS A 227 -3.42 -23.22 7.33
C LYS A 227 -3.29 -24.63 6.73
N LEU A 228 -2.59 -24.74 5.59
CA LEU A 228 -2.25 -26.01 4.96
C LEU A 228 -1.12 -26.73 5.72
#